data_b22ffcd1d9900c0977e69f8029212eea
#
_entry.id   b22ffcd1d9900c0977e69f8029212eea
#
_cell.length_a   1.000
_cell.length_b   1.000
_cell.length_c   1.000
_cell.angle_alpha   90.00
_cell.angle_beta   90.00
_cell.angle_gamma   90.00
#
_symmetry.space_group_name_H-M   'P 1'
#
loop_
_entity.id
_entity.type
_entity.pdbx_description
1 polymer ?
#
loop_
_entity_poly.entity_id
_entity_poly.type
_entity_poly.pdbx_seq_one_letter_code
_entity_poly.pdbx_strand_id
1 'polypeptide(L)'
;MFNGSGVYDLETESYPFAVHLDHDAVWDVLLWARENVPKMDVQVYGEQMTYYVSPKEYATPELVRQLLPHEFVPLEAVQSEPLFKTMHYGEPEDTERLRRYLIETGAGKRVAIVRAMTDIPPYHEHIELLPQNMNKGIALSECRRLPIYQGRTLIGIGDYRNDLELLQQADVACCPSNASDEIKAAADHILVSNDESAVAALIETLLPKL
;
A
#
# COMPACT_ATOMS: atom_id res chain seq x y z
N MET A 1 4.12 -1.21 6.37
CA MET A 1 2.76 -1.52 5.86
C MET A 1 2.26 -0.36 4.99
N PHE A 2 1.23 -0.56 4.16
CA PHE A 2 0.51 0.48 3.39
C PHE A 2 1.44 1.42 2.59
N ASN A 3 2.31 0.84 1.75
CA ASN A 3 3.31 1.56 0.94
C ASN A 3 4.21 2.53 1.73
N GLY A 4 4.44 2.24 3.01
CA GLY A 4 5.31 3.03 3.88
C GLY A 4 4.59 3.98 4.83
N SER A 5 3.25 4.00 4.84
CA SER A 5 2.49 4.87 5.75
C SER A 5 2.48 4.38 7.20
N GLY A 6 2.88 3.13 7.46
CA GLY A 6 2.93 2.60 8.82
C GLY A 6 4.00 1.53 9.02
N VAL A 7 4.59 1.53 10.20
CA VAL A 7 5.44 0.46 10.73
C VAL A 7 4.68 -0.14 11.92
N TYR A 8 4.36 -1.43 11.82
CA TYR A 8 3.66 -2.16 12.89
C TYR A 8 4.63 -3.04 13.66
N ASP A 9 4.61 -2.91 14.97
CA ASP A 9 5.39 -3.73 15.88
C ASP A 9 4.50 -4.90 16.38
N LEU A 10 4.92 -6.12 16.04
CA LEU A 10 4.19 -7.35 16.40
C LEU A 10 4.30 -7.69 17.89
N GLU A 11 5.32 -7.22 18.61
CA GLU A 11 5.48 -7.50 20.04
C GLU A 11 4.59 -6.59 20.88
N THR A 12 4.51 -5.33 20.51
CA THR A 12 3.72 -4.33 21.24
C THR A 12 2.31 -4.15 20.67
N GLU A 13 2.01 -4.82 19.54
CA GLU A 13 0.75 -4.71 18.80
C GLU A 13 0.36 -3.25 18.53
N SER A 14 1.33 -2.43 18.14
CA SER A 14 1.15 -1.00 17.95
C SER A 14 1.89 -0.46 16.73
N TYR A 15 1.57 0.78 16.36
CA TYR A 15 2.26 1.51 15.30
C TYR A 15 3.24 2.52 15.90
N PRO A 16 4.54 2.20 16.03
CA PRO A 16 5.56 3.17 16.45
C PRO A 16 5.76 4.29 15.43
N PHE A 17 5.31 4.08 14.20
CA PHE A 17 5.24 5.08 13.14
C PHE A 17 3.97 4.89 12.34
N ALA A 18 3.18 5.96 12.20
CA ALA A 18 1.94 6.00 11.42
C ALA A 18 1.74 7.37 10.78
N VAL A 19 1.40 7.39 9.51
CA VAL A 19 0.93 8.59 8.81
C VAL A 19 -0.39 8.23 8.14
N HIS A 20 -1.43 8.92 8.55
CA HIS A 20 -2.78 8.69 8.04
C HIS A 20 -3.11 9.64 6.89
N LEU A 21 -4.09 9.24 6.11
CA LEU A 21 -4.69 10.07 5.08
C LEU A 21 -5.24 11.36 5.67
N ASP A 22 -5.21 12.42 4.90
CA ASP A 22 -5.93 13.65 5.23
C ASP A 22 -7.43 13.34 5.29
N HIS A 23 -7.97 13.38 6.52
CA HIS A 23 -9.32 12.95 6.82
C HIS A 23 -10.38 13.66 5.95
N ASP A 24 -10.35 14.99 5.92
CA ASP A 24 -11.39 15.76 5.21
C ASP A 24 -11.33 15.51 3.70
N ALA A 25 -10.10 15.46 3.14
CA ALA A 25 -9.95 15.19 1.71
C ALA A 25 -10.48 13.81 1.33
N VAL A 26 -10.18 12.79 2.14
CA VAL A 26 -10.63 11.41 1.87
C VAL A 26 -12.11 11.27 2.11
N TRP A 27 -12.67 11.88 3.15
CA TRP A 27 -14.09 11.81 3.46
C TRP A 27 -14.94 12.35 2.31
N ASP A 28 -14.58 13.51 1.77
CA ASP A 28 -15.26 14.07 0.60
C ASP A 28 -15.20 13.15 -0.62
N VAL A 29 -14.06 12.48 -0.83
CA VAL A 29 -13.88 11.50 -1.93
C VAL A 29 -14.80 10.29 -1.73
N LEU A 30 -14.86 9.74 -0.52
CA LEU A 30 -15.68 8.57 -0.21
C LEU A 30 -17.16 8.87 -0.37
N LEU A 31 -17.62 10.04 0.09
CA LEU A 31 -19.00 10.51 -0.12
C LEU A 31 -19.32 10.65 -1.60
N TRP A 32 -18.42 11.31 -2.34
CA TRP A 32 -18.61 11.50 -3.79
C TRP A 32 -18.65 10.15 -4.53
N ALA A 33 -17.75 9.23 -4.20
CA ALA A 33 -17.68 7.92 -4.85
C ALA A 33 -18.98 7.13 -4.64
N ARG A 34 -19.50 7.11 -3.41
CA ARG A 34 -20.79 6.47 -3.11
C ARG A 34 -21.95 6.97 -3.96
N GLU A 35 -21.98 8.28 -4.24
CA GLU A 35 -23.07 8.90 -5.00
C GLU A 35 -22.89 8.81 -6.52
N ASN A 36 -21.65 8.88 -7.01
CA ASN A 36 -21.38 9.05 -8.43
C ASN A 36 -20.86 7.78 -9.13
N VAL A 37 -20.21 6.89 -8.38
CA VAL A 37 -19.68 5.60 -8.88
C VAL A 37 -20.06 4.44 -7.94
N PRO A 38 -21.36 4.24 -7.66
CA PRO A 38 -21.85 3.36 -6.58
C PRO A 38 -21.54 1.87 -6.80
N LYS A 39 -21.05 1.50 -7.99
CA LYS A 39 -20.67 0.12 -8.31
C LYS A 39 -19.20 -0.19 -8.07
N MET A 40 -18.40 0.78 -7.69
CA MET A 40 -17.02 0.52 -7.31
C MET A 40 -16.96 -0.28 -6.01
N ASP A 41 -16.03 -1.24 -5.94
CA ASP A 41 -15.64 -1.83 -4.65
C ASP A 41 -14.70 -0.86 -3.94
N VAL A 42 -15.17 -0.34 -2.82
CA VAL A 42 -14.44 0.66 -2.02
C VAL A 42 -14.02 0.06 -0.70
N GLN A 43 -12.72 0.02 -0.49
CA GLN A 43 -12.09 -0.49 0.71
C GLN A 43 -11.33 0.62 1.41
N VAL A 44 -11.45 0.71 2.73
CA VAL A 44 -10.72 1.64 3.58
C VAL A 44 -9.91 0.86 4.61
N TYR A 45 -8.66 1.24 4.80
CA TYR A 45 -7.70 0.54 5.63
C TYR A 45 -7.40 1.35 6.88
N GLY A 46 -7.98 0.93 7.99
CA GLY A 46 -7.69 1.44 9.33
C GLY A 46 -6.46 0.78 9.96
N GLU A 47 -6.21 1.09 11.20
CA GLU A 47 -5.06 0.54 11.94
C GLU A 47 -5.17 -0.96 12.21
N GLN A 48 -6.36 -1.47 12.45
CA GLN A 48 -6.57 -2.87 12.86
C GLN A 48 -7.48 -3.64 11.89
N MET A 49 -8.21 -2.95 11.04
CA MET A 49 -9.28 -3.53 10.24
C MET A 49 -9.30 -2.95 8.83
N THR A 50 -9.64 -3.79 7.86
CA THR A 50 -10.06 -3.35 6.54
C THR A 50 -11.58 -3.29 6.49
N TYR A 51 -12.12 -2.15 6.11
CA TYR A 51 -13.55 -1.96 5.98
C TYR A 51 -13.95 -1.92 4.51
N TYR A 52 -14.96 -2.71 4.16
CA TYR A 52 -15.65 -2.62 2.88
C TYR A 52 -16.85 -1.70 3.06
N VAL A 53 -16.80 -0.53 2.44
CA VAL A 53 -17.84 0.49 2.56
C VAL A 53 -18.76 0.56 1.33
N SER A 54 -18.48 -0.25 0.32
CA SER A 54 -19.35 -0.50 -0.83
C SER A 54 -20.33 -1.65 -0.57
N PRO A 55 -21.44 -1.77 -1.35
CA PRO A 55 -22.34 -2.91 -1.28
C PRO A 55 -21.61 -4.24 -1.54
N LYS A 56 -21.99 -5.29 -0.80
CA LYS A 56 -21.34 -6.63 -0.88
C LYS A 56 -21.32 -7.25 -2.27
N GLU A 57 -22.33 -6.95 -3.09
CA GLU A 57 -22.42 -7.45 -4.46
C GLU A 57 -21.33 -6.93 -5.38
N TYR A 58 -20.65 -5.86 -5.00
CA TYR A 58 -19.51 -5.31 -5.75
C TYR A 58 -18.15 -5.73 -5.19
N ALA A 59 -18.11 -6.31 -3.98
CA ALA A 59 -16.88 -6.85 -3.42
C ALA A 59 -16.47 -8.14 -4.13
N THR A 60 -15.20 -8.27 -4.47
CA THR A 60 -14.68 -9.49 -5.10
C THR A 60 -14.25 -10.52 -4.05
N PRO A 61 -14.51 -11.82 -4.26
CA PRO A 61 -14.07 -12.87 -3.35
C PRO A 61 -12.54 -12.89 -3.14
N GLU A 62 -11.77 -12.57 -4.17
CA GLU A 62 -10.32 -12.51 -4.13
C GLU A 62 -9.82 -11.38 -3.22
N LEU A 63 -10.47 -10.22 -3.26
CA LEU A 63 -10.13 -9.07 -2.44
C LEU A 63 -10.52 -9.29 -0.96
N VAL A 64 -11.57 -10.06 -0.70
CA VAL A 64 -12.00 -10.40 0.67
C VAL A 64 -11.00 -11.34 1.37
N ARG A 65 -10.12 -12.03 0.65
CA ARG A 65 -9.09 -12.92 1.22
C ARG A 65 -7.83 -12.21 1.72
N GLN A 66 -7.88 -10.91 1.94
CA GLN A 66 -6.73 -10.17 2.43
C GLN A 66 -6.28 -10.62 3.83
N LEU A 67 -5.00 -10.42 4.13
CA LEU A 67 -4.37 -10.86 5.38
C LEU A 67 -4.90 -10.16 6.64
N LEU A 68 -5.48 -8.97 6.49
CA LEU A 68 -6.04 -8.21 7.60
C LEU A 68 -7.49 -8.66 7.88
N PRO A 69 -7.92 -8.62 9.13
CA PRO A 69 -9.35 -8.71 9.45
C PRO A 69 -10.15 -7.70 8.65
N HIS A 70 -11.33 -8.07 8.19
CA HIS A 70 -12.18 -7.21 7.36
C HIS A 70 -13.65 -7.28 7.78
N GLU A 71 -14.35 -6.18 7.59
CA GLU A 71 -15.76 -6.04 7.89
C GLU A 71 -16.48 -5.22 6.84
N PHE A 72 -17.75 -5.57 6.54
CA PHE A 72 -18.65 -4.78 5.70
C PHE A 72 -19.44 -3.84 6.60
N VAL A 73 -19.25 -2.55 6.41
CA VAL A 73 -19.86 -1.53 7.26
C VAL A 73 -20.48 -0.39 6.41
N PRO A 74 -21.47 0.33 6.93
CA PRO A 74 -21.89 1.60 6.34
C PRO A 74 -20.70 2.60 6.34
N LEU A 75 -20.64 3.45 5.32
CA LEU A 75 -19.56 4.45 5.20
C LEU A 75 -19.42 5.31 6.47
N GLU A 76 -20.53 5.65 7.10
CA GLU A 76 -20.55 6.46 8.32
C GLU A 76 -19.82 5.82 9.52
N ALA A 77 -19.70 4.49 9.53
CA ALA A 77 -19.00 3.79 10.60
C ALA A 77 -17.49 4.06 10.64
N VAL A 78 -16.91 4.47 9.50
CA VAL A 78 -15.47 4.76 9.40
C VAL A 78 -15.15 6.25 9.42
N GLN A 79 -16.14 7.10 9.70
CA GLN A 79 -15.99 8.57 9.65
C GLN A 79 -14.91 9.11 10.60
N SER A 80 -14.70 8.48 11.74
CA SER A 80 -13.69 8.91 12.73
C SER A 80 -12.46 8.01 12.77
N GLU A 81 -12.37 7.01 11.87
CA GLU A 81 -11.25 6.10 11.83
C GLU A 81 -9.99 6.76 11.23
N PRO A 82 -8.83 6.59 11.82
CA PRO A 82 -7.55 6.96 11.19
C PRO A 82 -7.25 5.98 10.05
N LEU A 83 -7.25 6.47 8.81
CA LEU A 83 -7.10 5.64 7.62
C LEU A 83 -5.70 5.73 7.04
N PHE A 84 -5.06 4.60 6.79
CA PHE A 84 -3.78 4.53 6.09
C PHE A 84 -3.91 4.66 4.58
N LYS A 85 -4.96 4.07 4.01
CA LYS A 85 -5.23 4.13 2.58
C LYS A 85 -6.68 3.81 2.25
N THR A 86 -7.09 4.18 1.04
CA THR A 86 -8.33 3.67 0.44
C THR A 86 -8.02 3.04 -0.90
N MET A 87 -8.79 2.02 -1.28
CA MET A 87 -8.74 1.40 -2.58
C MET A 87 -10.12 1.44 -3.24
N HIS A 88 -10.13 1.78 -4.50
CA HIS A 88 -11.34 1.97 -5.29
C HIS A 88 -11.20 1.12 -6.56
N TYR A 89 -11.76 -0.08 -6.56
CA TYR A 89 -11.76 -0.97 -7.72
C TYR A 89 -12.99 -0.69 -8.57
N GLY A 90 -12.82 -0.60 -9.86
CA GLY A 90 -13.94 -0.31 -10.77
C GLY A 90 -13.59 -0.53 -12.24
N GLU A 91 -14.59 -0.29 -13.07
CA GLU A 91 -14.39 -0.25 -14.51
C GLU A 91 -13.59 1.00 -14.91
N PRO A 92 -12.88 0.97 -16.05
CA PRO A 92 -12.05 2.09 -16.49
C PRO A 92 -12.79 3.45 -16.57
N GLU A 93 -14.09 3.44 -16.87
CA GLU A 93 -14.89 4.65 -16.90
C GLU A 93 -15.10 5.24 -15.50
N ASP A 94 -15.38 4.40 -14.51
CA ASP A 94 -15.62 4.82 -13.12
C ASP A 94 -14.32 5.29 -12.46
N THR A 95 -13.21 4.59 -12.70
CA THR A 95 -11.88 5.01 -12.21
C THR A 95 -11.46 6.35 -12.83
N GLU A 96 -11.75 6.58 -14.12
CA GLU A 96 -11.47 7.87 -14.76
C GLU A 96 -12.36 9.00 -14.23
N ARG A 97 -13.63 8.73 -13.90
CA ARG A 97 -14.54 9.70 -13.26
C ARG A 97 -14.02 10.08 -11.88
N LEU A 98 -13.59 9.11 -11.08
CA LEU A 98 -12.99 9.37 -9.76
C LEU A 98 -11.70 10.18 -9.90
N ARG A 99 -10.81 9.80 -10.83
CA ARG A 99 -9.56 10.53 -11.09
C ARG A 99 -9.83 11.99 -11.45
N ARG A 100 -10.81 12.25 -12.31
CA ARG A 100 -11.21 13.61 -12.72
C ARG A 100 -11.70 14.42 -11.52
N TYR A 101 -12.56 13.85 -10.69
CA TYR A 101 -13.03 14.48 -9.47
C TYR A 101 -11.86 14.87 -8.54
N LEU A 102 -10.90 13.98 -8.32
CA LEU A 102 -9.73 14.24 -7.50
C LEU A 102 -8.89 15.43 -8.01
N ILE A 103 -8.78 15.58 -9.31
CA ILE A 103 -8.06 16.69 -9.95
C ILE A 103 -8.84 18.00 -9.85
N GLU A 104 -10.11 17.99 -10.23
CA GLU A 104 -10.97 19.19 -10.31
C GLU A 104 -11.24 19.82 -8.95
N THR A 105 -11.43 19.01 -7.91
CA THR A 105 -11.64 19.51 -6.53
C THR A 105 -10.35 19.89 -5.81
N GLY A 106 -9.21 19.46 -6.34
CA GLY A 106 -7.93 19.64 -5.68
C GLY A 106 -7.68 18.66 -4.53
N ALA A 107 -8.56 17.70 -4.28
CA ALA A 107 -8.34 16.62 -3.29
C ALA A 107 -7.04 15.86 -3.58
N GLY A 108 -6.71 15.63 -4.85
CA GLY A 108 -5.46 15.04 -5.29
C GLY A 108 -4.17 15.82 -4.91
N LYS A 109 -4.30 17.06 -4.39
CA LYS A 109 -3.16 17.80 -3.82
C LYS A 109 -2.91 17.47 -2.33
N ARG A 110 -3.86 16.79 -1.69
CA ARG A 110 -3.81 16.43 -0.26
C ARG A 110 -3.54 14.94 -0.05
N VAL A 111 -3.67 14.13 -1.11
CA VAL A 111 -3.40 12.70 -1.09
C VAL A 111 -2.54 12.31 -2.29
N ALA A 112 -1.72 11.26 -2.15
CA ALA A 112 -1.06 10.63 -3.27
C ALA A 112 -2.04 9.68 -3.97
N ILE A 113 -2.07 9.74 -5.30
CA ILE A 113 -2.96 8.94 -6.14
C ILE A 113 -2.12 7.92 -6.90
N VAL A 114 -2.39 6.66 -6.72
CA VAL A 114 -1.85 5.57 -7.53
C VAL A 114 -2.97 4.96 -8.34
N ARG A 115 -2.81 4.87 -9.65
CA ARG A 115 -3.70 4.16 -10.56
C ARG A 115 -2.96 2.97 -11.13
N ALA A 116 -3.52 1.80 -11.02
CA ALA A 116 -2.91 0.59 -11.53
C ALA A 116 -3.95 -0.33 -12.17
N MET A 117 -3.48 -1.15 -13.10
CA MET A 117 -4.25 -2.29 -13.62
C MET A 117 -4.31 -3.37 -12.55
N THR A 118 -5.36 -4.15 -12.58
CA THR A 118 -5.53 -5.33 -11.73
C THR A 118 -6.00 -6.51 -12.58
N ASP A 119 -5.49 -7.68 -12.28
CA ASP A 119 -5.95 -8.94 -12.88
C ASP A 119 -7.00 -9.64 -12.00
N ILE A 120 -7.58 -8.92 -11.04
CA ILE A 120 -8.59 -9.45 -10.10
C ILE A 120 -9.99 -9.21 -10.65
N PRO A 121 -10.65 -10.23 -11.24
CA PRO A 121 -12.00 -10.08 -11.75
C PRO A 121 -13.01 -9.69 -10.65
N PRO A 122 -14.08 -8.96 -10.97
CA PRO A 122 -14.44 -8.50 -12.32
C PRO A 122 -13.76 -7.19 -12.74
N TYR A 123 -12.95 -6.59 -11.88
CA TYR A 123 -12.35 -5.29 -12.13
C TYR A 123 -11.02 -5.40 -12.87
N HIS A 124 -10.70 -4.34 -13.63
CA HIS A 124 -9.48 -4.25 -14.42
C HIS A 124 -8.56 -3.13 -13.96
N GLU A 125 -9.08 -2.21 -13.16
CA GLU A 125 -8.33 -1.08 -12.62
C GLU A 125 -8.69 -0.78 -11.18
N HIS A 126 -7.77 -0.12 -10.49
CA HIS A 126 -8.05 0.50 -9.20
C HIS A 126 -7.34 1.84 -9.05
N ILE A 127 -7.90 2.68 -8.20
CA ILE A 127 -7.27 3.88 -7.66
C ILE A 127 -7.01 3.65 -6.18
N GLU A 128 -5.77 3.85 -5.77
CA GLU A 128 -5.33 3.84 -4.39
C GLU A 128 -5.03 5.27 -3.94
N LEU A 129 -5.58 5.67 -2.80
CA LEU A 129 -5.25 6.94 -2.15
C LEU A 129 -4.39 6.66 -0.94
N LEU A 130 -3.28 7.38 -0.85
CA LEU A 130 -2.26 7.26 0.19
C LEU A 130 -1.94 8.63 0.78
N PRO A 131 -1.39 8.71 1.99
CA PRO A 131 -0.82 9.96 2.49
C PRO A 131 0.24 10.50 1.54
N GLN A 132 0.27 11.83 1.37
CA GLN A 132 1.30 12.45 0.55
C GLN A 132 2.70 12.25 1.10
N ASN A 133 3.66 12.20 0.18
CA ASN A 133 5.09 12.11 0.49
C ASN A 133 5.49 10.88 1.31
N MET A 134 4.68 9.82 1.27
CA MET A 134 5.00 8.54 1.90
C MET A 134 5.45 7.52 0.86
N ASN A 135 6.50 6.77 1.19
CA ASN A 135 6.99 5.64 0.43
C ASN A 135 7.69 4.63 1.37
N LYS A 136 8.03 3.46 0.84
CA LYS A 136 8.65 2.38 1.63
C LYS A 136 10.04 2.76 2.16
N GLY A 137 10.78 3.65 1.48
CA GLY A 137 12.08 4.15 1.94
C GLY A 137 11.97 5.03 3.18
N ILE A 138 10.94 5.88 3.25
CA ILE A 138 10.65 6.68 4.45
C ILE A 138 10.34 5.76 5.63
N ALA A 139 9.50 4.74 5.43
CA ALA A 139 9.21 3.77 6.49
C ALA A 139 10.47 3.06 6.99
N LEU A 140 11.39 2.68 6.09
CA LEU A 140 12.67 2.09 6.48
C LEU A 140 13.54 3.07 7.27
N SER A 141 13.57 4.34 6.87
CA SER A 141 14.29 5.40 7.59
C SER A 141 13.72 5.62 9.00
N GLU A 142 12.40 5.53 9.16
CA GLU A 142 11.75 5.57 10.47
C GLU A 142 12.07 4.33 11.31
N CYS A 143 12.11 3.14 10.70
CA CYS A 143 12.59 1.93 11.39
C CYS A 143 14.00 2.12 12.00
N ARG A 144 14.94 2.77 11.28
CA ARG A 144 16.29 3.06 11.80
C ARG A 144 16.29 3.87 13.11
N ARG A 145 15.25 4.70 13.34
CA ARG A 145 15.13 5.53 14.54
C ARG A 145 14.61 4.76 15.74
N LEU A 146 13.98 3.61 15.51
CA LEU A 146 13.44 2.78 16.58
C LEU A 146 14.59 2.09 17.34
N PRO A 147 14.58 2.09 18.69
CA PRO A 147 15.66 1.51 19.51
C PRO A 147 15.98 0.06 19.17
N ILE A 148 14.98 -0.73 18.79
CA ILE A 148 15.13 -2.15 18.43
C ILE A 148 15.98 -2.38 17.18
N TYR A 149 16.09 -1.38 16.27
CA TYR A 149 16.86 -1.49 15.04
C TYR A 149 18.17 -0.72 15.07
N GLN A 150 18.49 0.00 16.16
CA GLN A 150 19.76 0.72 16.26
C GLN A 150 20.95 -0.24 16.19
N GLY A 151 21.92 0.10 15.33
CA GLY A 151 23.11 -0.71 15.12
C GLY A 151 22.90 -2.01 14.35
N ARG A 152 21.69 -2.22 13.79
CA ARG A 152 21.39 -3.37 12.91
C ARG A 152 21.52 -2.99 11.46
N THR A 153 21.98 -3.93 10.64
CA THR A 153 21.95 -3.83 9.18
C THR A 153 20.50 -4.01 8.69
N LEU A 154 19.99 -3.04 7.95
CA LEU A 154 18.66 -3.11 7.35
C LEU A 154 18.78 -3.54 5.89
N ILE A 155 18.14 -4.64 5.56
CA ILE A 155 18.15 -5.22 4.21
C ILE A 155 16.80 -4.92 3.56
N GLY A 156 16.85 -4.29 2.38
CA GLY A 156 15.69 -4.06 1.53
C GLY A 156 15.59 -5.12 0.44
N ILE A 157 14.42 -5.69 0.23
CA ILE A 157 14.13 -6.51 -0.96
C ILE A 157 12.90 -5.95 -1.66
N GLY A 158 13.00 -5.77 -2.98
CA GLY A 158 11.93 -5.20 -3.80
C GLY A 158 12.02 -5.63 -5.25
N ASP A 159 10.91 -5.57 -5.97
CA ASP A 159 10.81 -6.02 -7.36
C ASP A 159 10.21 -4.97 -8.32
N TYR A 160 9.54 -3.96 -7.77
CA TYR A 160 8.82 -2.97 -8.56
C TYR A 160 9.15 -1.53 -8.17
N ARG A 161 8.69 -0.56 -8.98
CA ARG A 161 9.04 0.86 -8.84
C ARG A 161 8.75 1.45 -7.46
N ASN A 162 7.70 1.01 -6.76
CA ASN A 162 7.38 1.47 -5.41
C ASN A 162 8.35 0.97 -4.32
N ASP A 163 9.31 0.12 -4.70
CA ASP A 163 10.41 -0.36 -3.84
C ASP A 163 11.72 0.39 -4.06
N LEU A 164 11.80 1.27 -5.07
CA LEU A 164 13.06 1.94 -5.40
C LEU A 164 13.63 2.71 -4.22
N GLU A 165 12.80 3.50 -3.55
CA GLU A 165 13.24 4.28 -2.38
C GLU A 165 13.58 3.38 -1.17
N LEU A 166 12.92 2.20 -1.05
CA LEU A 166 13.29 1.19 -0.04
C LEU A 166 14.71 0.70 -0.29
N LEU A 167 15.04 0.31 -1.53
CA LEU A 167 16.37 -0.16 -1.90
C LEU A 167 17.43 0.92 -1.70
N GLN A 168 17.14 2.15 -2.07
CA GLN A 168 18.07 3.29 -1.90
C GLN A 168 18.33 3.63 -0.43
N GLN A 169 17.44 3.31 0.49
CA GLN A 169 17.58 3.57 1.92
C GLN A 169 18.09 2.37 2.71
N ALA A 170 18.14 1.18 2.11
CA ALA A 170 18.67 -0.02 2.74
C ALA A 170 20.20 0.03 2.89
N ASP A 171 20.75 -0.69 3.87
CA ASP A 171 22.18 -0.91 3.97
C ASP A 171 22.66 -1.96 2.96
N VAL A 172 21.76 -2.90 2.64
CA VAL A 172 21.94 -3.91 1.60
C VAL A 172 20.66 -3.99 0.78
N ALA A 173 20.74 -3.69 -0.49
CA ALA A 173 19.61 -3.71 -1.41
C ALA A 173 19.60 -5.02 -2.21
N CYS A 174 18.46 -5.71 -2.22
CA CYS A 174 18.27 -6.98 -2.93
C CYS A 174 17.06 -6.91 -3.87
N CYS A 175 17.12 -7.61 -4.98
CA CYS A 175 15.96 -7.80 -5.84
C CYS A 175 15.91 -9.20 -6.44
N PRO A 176 14.72 -9.71 -6.82
CA PRO A 176 14.62 -10.95 -7.58
C PRO A 176 15.08 -10.75 -9.04
N SER A 177 15.49 -11.83 -9.70
CA SER A 177 16.00 -11.81 -11.07
C SER A 177 14.98 -11.37 -12.11
N ASN A 178 13.69 -11.48 -11.81
CA ASN A 178 12.58 -11.01 -12.64
C ASN A 178 12.11 -9.57 -12.31
N ALA A 179 12.82 -8.85 -11.44
CA ALA A 179 12.57 -7.41 -11.21
C ALA A 179 12.84 -6.58 -12.49
N SER A 180 12.31 -5.37 -12.55
CA SER A 180 12.58 -4.44 -13.65
C SER A 180 14.06 -4.03 -13.70
N ASP A 181 14.53 -3.57 -14.87
CA ASP A 181 15.93 -3.15 -15.03
C ASP A 181 16.28 -1.95 -14.12
N GLU A 182 15.33 -1.04 -13.88
CA GLU A 182 15.49 0.09 -12.94
C GLU A 182 15.78 -0.42 -11.52
N ILE A 183 15.05 -1.42 -11.07
CA ILE A 183 15.20 -2.03 -9.73
C ILE A 183 16.52 -2.82 -9.64
N LYS A 184 16.85 -3.60 -10.66
CA LYS A 184 18.14 -4.32 -10.73
C LYS A 184 19.33 -3.38 -10.66
N ALA A 185 19.24 -2.21 -11.30
CA ALA A 185 20.28 -1.20 -11.27
C ALA A 185 20.46 -0.54 -9.89
N ALA A 186 19.44 -0.57 -9.03
CA ALA A 186 19.47 -0.03 -7.67
C ALA A 186 19.82 -1.08 -6.60
N ALA A 187 19.93 -2.36 -6.97
CA ALA A 187 20.20 -3.45 -6.03
C ALA A 187 21.69 -3.80 -5.98
N ASP A 188 22.20 -4.11 -4.78
CA ASP A 188 23.55 -4.67 -4.58
C ASP A 188 23.58 -6.16 -4.94
N HIS A 189 22.46 -6.87 -4.75
CA HIS A 189 22.36 -8.30 -5.00
C HIS A 189 21.11 -8.65 -5.80
N ILE A 190 21.30 -9.35 -6.90
CA ILE A 190 20.22 -9.97 -7.69
C ILE A 190 20.11 -11.43 -7.24
N LEU A 191 18.94 -11.79 -6.70
CA LEU A 191 18.62 -13.12 -6.21
C LEU A 191 17.96 -13.96 -7.32
N VAL A 192 17.57 -15.18 -6.99
CA VAL A 192 16.68 -16.00 -7.85
C VAL A 192 15.35 -15.28 -8.11
N SER A 193 14.53 -15.78 -9.02
CA SER A 193 13.22 -15.15 -9.30
C SER A 193 12.27 -15.28 -8.09
N ASN A 194 11.20 -14.48 -8.09
CA ASN A 194 10.16 -14.61 -7.07
C ASN A 194 9.48 -15.98 -7.13
N ASP A 195 9.35 -16.60 -8.31
CA ASP A 195 8.81 -17.95 -8.49
C ASP A 195 9.73 -19.03 -7.87
N GLU A 196 11.01 -18.71 -7.71
CA GLU A 196 12.02 -19.58 -7.08
C GLU A 196 12.27 -19.22 -5.61
N SER A 197 11.36 -18.45 -4.98
CA SER A 197 11.44 -18.05 -3.57
C SER A 197 12.62 -17.15 -3.24
N ALA A 198 12.74 -16.00 -3.88
CA ALA A 198 13.82 -15.03 -3.69
C ALA A 198 14.07 -14.64 -2.21
N VAL A 199 13.01 -14.53 -1.39
CA VAL A 199 13.15 -14.22 0.05
C VAL A 199 13.81 -15.37 0.81
N ALA A 200 13.46 -16.61 0.50
CA ALA A 200 14.13 -17.77 1.11
C ALA A 200 15.61 -17.82 0.69
N ALA A 201 15.92 -17.56 -0.58
CA ALA A 201 17.29 -17.48 -1.07
C ALA A 201 18.09 -16.38 -0.36
N LEU A 202 17.51 -15.21 -0.10
CA LEU A 202 18.12 -14.17 0.72
C LEU A 202 18.49 -14.71 2.10
N ILE A 203 17.55 -15.33 2.80
CA ILE A 203 17.73 -15.82 4.17
C ILE A 203 18.75 -16.95 4.25
N GLU A 204 18.67 -17.91 3.33
CA GLU A 204 19.47 -19.14 3.40
C GLU A 204 20.85 -19.00 2.80
N THR A 205 21.02 -18.15 1.78
CA THR A 205 22.26 -18.13 1.01
C THR A 205 23.05 -16.81 1.11
N LEU A 206 22.38 -15.67 1.30
CA LEU A 206 23.02 -14.37 1.38
C LEU A 206 23.28 -13.92 2.82
N LEU A 207 22.26 -13.96 3.69
CA LEU A 207 22.41 -13.53 5.10
C LEU A 207 23.59 -14.18 5.82
N PRO A 208 23.89 -15.49 5.69
CA PRO A 208 25.04 -16.09 6.36
C PRO A 208 26.40 -15.56 5.88
N LYS A 209 26.44 -14.75 4.81
CA LYS A 209 27.70 -14.22 4.21
C LYS A 209 27.86 -12.71 4.45
N LEU A 210 26.81 -12.03 4.93
CA LEU A 210 26.84 -10.62 5.32
C LEU A 210 27.29 -10.45 6.79
#